data_28719dd56765620bff7da2c22450200e
#
_entry.id   28719dd56765620bff7da2c22450200e
#
_cell.length_a   1.000
_cell.length_b   1.000
_cell.length_c   1.000
_cell.angle_alpha   90.00
_cell.angle_beta   90.00
_cell.angle_gamma   90.00
#
_symmetry.space_group_name_H-M   'P 1'
#
loop_
_entity.id
_entity.type
_entity.pdbx_description
1 polymer ?
#
loop_
_entity_poly.entity_id
_entity_poly.type
_entity_poly.pdbx_seq_one_letter_code
_entity_poly.pdbx_strand_id
1 'polypeptide(L)'
;MYKENYNVLLKDPMLHFETRVLDKSLIISFLEDLKDNLDFVNCDEQGWFNNLKEIAAKYNFAINNKEFKANPTAFSGNMADASGLLRFAVALRGNTPNLYAILNILGVEEFKRRLEMFVNYLKTL
;
A
#
# COMPACT_ATOMS: atom_id res chain seq x y z
N MET A 1 -13.74 -10.13 1.97
CA MET A 1 -13.42 -8.86 1.34
C MET A 1 -14.19 -8.66 0.06
N TYR A 2 -15.42 -8.29 0.18
CA TYR A 2 -16.32 -8.13 -0.96
C TYR A 2 -16.34 -6.66 -1.39
N LYS A 3 -16.64 -6.42 -2.67
CA LYS A 3 -16.66 -5.07 -3.26
C LYS A 3 -17.61 -4.13 -2.51
N GLU A 4 -18.77 -4.61 -2.14
CA GLU A 4 -19.77 -3.82 -1.42
C GLU A 4 -19.25 -3.41 -0.05
N ASN A 5 -18.56 -4.32 0.65
CA ASN A 5 -18.01 -4.05 1.96
C ASN A 5 -16.91 -2.99 1.90
N TYR A 6 -16.07 -3.04 0.86
CA TYR A 6 -15.02 -2.04 0.70
C TYR A 6 -15.59 -0.63 0.57
N ASN A 7 -16.59 -0.46 -0.30
CA ASN A 7 -17.22 0.84 -0.51
C ASN A 7 -17.86 1.38 0.77
N VAL A 8 -18.53 0.51 1.51
CA VAL A 8 -19.19 0.88 2.77
C VAL A 8 -18.14 1.25 3.83
N LEU A 9 -17.09 0.44 3.96
CA LEU A 9 -16.04 0.69 4.95
C LEU A 9 -15.28 1.97 4.65
N LEU A 10 -15.04 2.28 3.38
CA LEU A 10 -14.32 3.49 3.00
C LEU A 10 -15.09 4.76 3.38
N LYS A 11 -16.43 4.68 3.40
CA LYS A 11 -17.30 5.80 3.79
C LYS A 11 -17.66 5.82 5.27
N ASP A 12 -17.23 4.80 6.01
CA ASP A 12 -17.53 4.67 7.44
C ASP A 12 -16.82 5.78 8.22
N PRO A 13 -17.54 6.61 8.99
CA PRO A 13 -16.90 7.64 9.81
C PRO A 13 -16.00 7.08 10.91
N MET A 14 -16.14 5.79 11.23
CA MET A 14 -15.26 5.13 12.19
C MET A 14 -13.99 4.59 11.56
N LEU A 15 -13.82 4.72 10.24
CA LEU A 15 -12.59 4.29 9.57
C LEU A 15 -11.42 5.12 10.07
N HIS A 16 -10.39 4.45 10.54
CA HIS A 16 -9.21 5.08 11.10
C HIS A 16 -7.96 4.61 10.35
N PHE A 17 -7.37 5.53 9.60
CA PHE A 17 -6.13 5.26 8.87
C PHE A 17 -4.94 5.75 9.69
N GLU A 18 -4.04 4.83 10.04
CA GLU A 18 -2.82 5.13 10.77
C GLU A 18 -1.60 4.79 9.93
N THR A 19 -0.63 5.71 9.93
CA THR A 19 0.65 5.47 9.29
C THR A 19 1.73 6.35 9.94
N ARG A 20 2.97 5.86 9.93
CA ARG A 20 4.12 6.66 10.35
C ARG A 20 4.61 7.58 9.23
N VAL A 21 4.14 7.38 8.01
CA VAL A 21 4.50 8.21 6.86
C VAL A 21 3.66 9.49 6.91
N LEU A 22 4.30 10.62 7.13
CA LEU A 22 3.61 11.88 7.39
C LEU A 22 3.31 12.69 6.14
N ASP A 23 3.98 12.41 5.03
CA ASP A 23 3.80 13.15 3.77
C ASP A 23 2.67 12.53 2.95
N LYS A 24 1.51 13.17 2.99
CA LYS A 24 0.33 12.71 2.26
C LYS A 24 0.55 12.69 0.75
N SER A 25 1.24 13.69 0.21
CA SER A 25 1.52 13.75 -1.23
C SER A 25 2.40 12.58 -1.66
N LEU A 26 3.36 12.19 -0.84
CA LEU A 26 4.21 11.04 -1.10
C LEU A 26 3.41 9.75 -1.07
N ILE A 27 2.51 9.60 -0.09
CA ILE A 27 1.63 8.42 0.01
C ILE A 27 0.78 8.29 -1.25
N ILE A 28 0.16 9.38 -1.69
CA ILE A 28 -0.69 9.38 -2.88
C ILE A 28 0.12 8.99 -4.11
N SER A 29 1.28 9.59 -4.31
CA SER A 29 2.15 9.27 -5.46
C SER A 29 2.60 7.81 -5.44
N PHE A 30 2.97 7.31 -4.27
CA PHE A 30 3.39 5.92 -4.09
C PHE A 30 2.25 4.96 -4.46
N LEU A 31 1.04 5.21 -3.96
CA LEU A 31 -0.12 4.35 -4.25
C LEU A 31 -0.51 4.40 -5.72
N GLU A 32 -0.42 5.57 -6.37
CA GLU A 32 -0.69 5.69 -7.79
C GLU A 32 0.32 4.91 -8.63
N ASP A 33 1.60 4.95 -8.25
CA ASP A 33 2.65 4.16 -8.91
C ASP A 33 2.40 2.67 -8.73
N LEU A 34 2.02 2.23 -7.54
CA LEU A 34 1.65 0.83 -7.29
C LEU A 34 0.48 0.42 -8.16
N LYS A 35 -0.52 1.27 -8.29
CA LYS A 35 -1.70 0.99 -9.12
C LYS A 35 -1.30 0.72 -10.57
N ASP A 36 -0.36 1.51 -11.09
CA ASP A 36 0.01 1.44 -12.50
C ASP A 36 1.10 0.40 -12.79
N ASN A 37 1.97 0.11 -11.84
CA ASN A 37 3.20 -0.62 -12.11
C ASN A 37 3.44 -1.87 -11.26
N LEU A 38 2.70 -2.08 -10.18
CA LEU A 38 2.90 -3.27 -9.34
C LEU A 38 2.35 -4.51 -10.04
N ASP A 39 3.20 -5.50 -10.23
CA ASP A 39 2.83 -6.79 -10.82
C ASP A 39 2.73 -7.85 -9.73
N PHE A 40 1.61 -8.56 -9.70
CA PHE A 40 1.38 -9.70 -8.81
C PHE A 40 0.74 -10.88 -9.55
N VAL A 41 0.57 -10.76 -10.87
CA VAL A 41 -0.09 -11.78 -11.71
C VAL A 41 0.92 -12.62 -12.47
N ASN A 42 1.95 -11.99 -13.01
CA ASN A 42 2.94 -12.63 -13.87
C ASN A 42 4.22 -13.05 -13.12
N CYS A 43 4.16 -13.10 -11.79
CA CYS A 43 5.30 -13.44 -10.96
C CYS A 43 4.85 -14.22 -9.73
N ASP A 44 5.81 -14.87 -9.06
CA ASP A 44 5.55 -15.51 -7.76
C ASP A 44 5.61 -14.47 -6.64
N GLU A 45 5.42 -14.93 -5.41
CA GLU A 45 5.41 -14.04 -4.25
C GLU A 45 6.74 -13.29 -4.09
N GLN A 46 7.85 -13.95 -4.34
CA GLN A 46 9.16 -13.29 -4.23
C GLN A 46 9.33 -12.22 -5.30
N GLY A 47 8.93 -12.52 -6.54
CA GLY A 47 8.98 -11.55 -7.62
C GLY A 47 8.09 -10.35 -7.37
N TRP A 48 6.89 -10.57 -6.85
CA TRP A 48 5.99 -9.49 -6.45
C TRP A 48 6.62 -8.61 -5.37
N PHE A 49 7.23 -9.22 -4.36
CA PHE A 49 7.84 -8.46 -3.27
C PHE A 49 9.03 -7.64 -3.74
N ASN A 50 9.84 -8.21 -4.65
CA ASN A 50 10.94 -7.48 -5.25
C ASN A 50 10.45 -6.26 -6.05
N ASN A 51 9.37 -6.42 -6.80
CA ASN A 51 8.75 -5.32 -7.54
C ASN A 51 8.23 -4.24 -6.59
N LEU A 52 7.60 -4.64 -5.48
CA LEU A 52 7.15 -3.70 -4.46
C LEU A 52 8.34 -2.91 -3.88
N LYS A 53 9.45 -3.58 -3.60
CA LYS A 53 10.67 -2.92 -3.11
C LYS A 53 11.21 -1.89 -4.09
N GLU A 54 11.24 -2.23 -5.38
CA GLU A 54 11.72 -1.32 -6.41
C GLU A 54 10.87 -0.04 -6.47
N ILE A 55 9.56 -0.20 -6.40
CA ILE A 55 8.65 0.95 -6.41
C ILE A 55 8.81 1.76 -5.11
N ALA A 56 8.86 1.09 -3.97
CA ALA A 56 9.02 1.75 -2.68
C ALA A 56 10.32 2.57 -2.60
N ALA A 57 11.39 2.07 -3.18
CA ALA A 57 12.67 2.78 -3.18
C ALA A 57 12.59 4.13 -3.89
N LYS A 58 11.75 4.27 -4.90
CA LYS A 58 11.55 5.54 -5.61
C LYS A 58 10.96 6.62 -4.68
N TYR A 59 10.28 6.23 -3.63
CA TYR A 59 9.61 7.14 -2.70
C TYR A 59 10.33 7.20 -1.36
N ASN A 60 11.61 6.83 -1.37
CA ASN A 60 12.50 6.94 -0.21
C ASN A 60 12.09 6.05 0.96
N PHE A 61 11.53 4.88 0.68
CA PHE A 61 11.33 3.85 1.69
C PHE A 61 12.60 3.02 1.81
N ALA A 62 13.05 2.79 3.05
CA ALA A 62 14.21 1.94 3.30
C ALA A 62 13.82 0.49 3.04
N ILE A 63 14.53 -0.17 2.13
CA ILE A 63 14.31 -1.59 1.83
C ILE A 63 15.11 -2.51 2.73
N ASN A 64 15.99 -1.95 3.53
CA ASN A 64 16.85 -2.66 4.47
C ASN A 64 16.64 -2.09 5.88
N ASN A 65 16.19 -2.93 6.80
CA ASN A 65 15.94 -2.50 8.18
C ASN A 65 17.20 -1.99 8.87
N LYS A 66 18.36 -2.53 8.51
CA LYS A 66 19.64 -2.11 9.09
C LYS A 66 19.94 -0.66 8.73
N GLU A 67 19.74 -0.29 7.47
CA GLU A 67 19.93 1.09 7.02
C GLU A 67 18.92 2.02 7.68
N PHE A 68 17.68 1.59 7.82
CA PHE A 68 16.64 2.37 8.45
C PHE A 68 16.95 2.64 9.91
N LYS A 69 17.41 1.63 10.65
CA LYS A 69 17.79 1.78 12.07
C LYS A 69 19.00 2.68 12.25
N ALA A 70 19.94 2.62 11.30
CA ALA A 70 21.13 3.46 11.37
C ALA A 70 20.82 4.95 11.13
N ASN A 71 19.83 5.26 10.29
CA ASN A 71 19.49 6.63 9.94
C ASN A 71 18.00 6.76 9.61
N PRO A 72 17.12 6.65 10.62
CA PRO A 72 15.66 6.63 10.38
C PRO A 72 15.12 7.93 9.80
N THR A 73 15.79 9.05 10.03
CA THR A 73 15.33 10.35 9.52
C THR A 73 15.63 10.56 8.04
N ALA A 74 16.52 9.74 7.47
CA ALA A 74 16.86 9.83 6.05
C ALA A 74 15.78 9.21 5.14
N PHE A 75 14.85 8.46 5.72
CA PHE A 75 13.84 7.72 4.95
C PHE A 75 12.43 8.16 5.33
N SER A 76 11.49 8.00 4.38
CA SER A 76 10.07 8.24 4.61
C SER A 76 9.46 7.17 5.54
N GLY A 77 10.03 5.98 5.52
CA GLY A 77 9.62 4.84 6.33
C GLY A 77 10.43 3.63 5.89
N ASN A 78 10.02 2.45 6.31
CA ASN A 78 10.66 1.19 5.88
C ASN A 78 9.69 0.34 5.07
N MET A 79 10.08 -0.91 4.75
CA MET A 79 9.21 -1.80 3.96
C MET A 79 7.94 -2.19 4.70
N ALA A 80 7.97 -2.26 6.04
CA ALA A 80 6.76 -2.49 6.81
C ALA A 80 5.77 -1.35 6.63
N ASP A 81 6.25 -0.11 6.59
CA ASP A 81 5.42 1.06 6.34
C ASP A 81 4.84 1.05 4.92
N ALA A 82 5.67 0.76 3.92
CA ALA A 82 5.23 0.69 2.53
C ALA A 82 4.18 -0.41 2.33
N SER A 83 4.44 -1.60 2.85
CA SER A 83 3.49 -2.72 2.79
C SER A 83 2.20 -2.42 3.56
N GLY A 84 2.31 -1.73 4.68
CA GLY A 84 1.16 -1.31 5.48
C GLY A 84 0.25 -0.35 4.73
N LEU A 85 0.83 0.60 3.99
CA LEU A 85 0.05 1.53 3.16
C LEU A 85 -0.72 0.76 2.09
N LEU A 86 -0.06 -0.16 1.40
CA LEU A 86 -0.71 -0.99 0.37
C LEU A 86 -1.81 -1.86 0.99
N ARG A 87 -1.51 -2.50 2.12
CA ARG A 87 -2.47 -3.37 2.81
C ARG A 87 -3.71 -2.59 3.22
N PHE A 88 -3.52 -1.40 3.78
CA PHE A 88 -4.65 -0.58 4.19
C PHE A 88 -5.47 -0.13 2.97
N ALA A 89 -4.79 0.24 1.89
CA ALA A 89 -5.48 0.67 0.67
C ALA A 89 -6.38 -0.42 0.08
N VAL A 90 -5.98 -1.69 0.15
CA VAL A 90 -6.77 -2.77 -0.43
C VAL A 90 -7.73 -3.43 0.55
N ALA A 91 -7.45 -3.39 1.84
CA ALA A 91 -8.25 -4.11 2.85
C ALA A 91 -8.91 -3.19 3.88
N LEU A 92 -8.52 -1.92 3.94
CA LEU A 92 -8.99 -0.91 4.92
C LEU A 92 -8.71 -1.32 6.36
N ARG A 93 -7.64 -2.08 6.58
CA ARG A 93 -7.15 -2.45 7.91
C ARG A 93 -5.65 -2.71 7.84
N GLY A 94 -4.98 -2.52 8.97
CA GLY A 94 -3.54 -2.66 9.05
C GLY A 94 -3.06 -4.08 9.31
N ASN A 95 -3.96 -5.02 9.53
CA ASN A 95 -3.61 -6.40 9.84
C ASN A 95 -4.40 -7.35 8.94
N THR A 96 -3.71 -8.06 8.07
CA THR A 96 -4.31 -9.02 7.14
C THR A 96 -3.41 -10.25 7.08
N PRO A 97 -3.92 -11.42 6.65
CA PRO A 97 -3.08 -12.61 6.54
C PRO A 97 -1.94 -12.42 5.53
N ASN A 98 -2.11 -12.75 4.29
CA ASN A 98 -1.06 -12.70 3.28
C ASN A 98 -1.45 -11.69 2.20
N LEU A 99 -0.68 -10.62 2.09
CA LEU A 99 -1.01 -9.53 1.16
C LEU A 99 -0.96 -10.00 -0.31
N TYR A 100 0.04 -10.80 -0.67
CA TYR A 100 0.14 -11.34 -2.03
C TYR A 100 -1.09 -12.19 -2.38
N ALA A 101 -1.53 -13.06 -1.46
CA ALA A 101 -2.73 -13.87 -1.66
C ALA A 101 -3.98 -12.99 -1.81
N ILE A 102 -4.10 -11.94 -1.02
CA ILE A 102 -5.22 -11.00 -1.10
C ILE A 102 -5.27 -10.35 -2.47
N LEU A 103 -4.13 -9.87 -2.97
CA LEU A 103 -4.07 -9.23 -4.29
C LEU A 103 -4.48 -10.20 -5.40
N ASN A 104 -4.07 -11.45 -5.31
CA ASN A 104 -4.43 -12.46 -6.30
C ASN A 104 -5.92 -12.81 -6.26
N ILE A 105 -6.52 -12.80 -5.08
CA ILE A 105 -7.96 -13.02 -4.93
C ILE A 105 -8.76 -11.87 -5.54
N LEU A 106 -8.32 -10.63 -5.30
CA LEU A 106 -9.00 -9.45 -5.83
C LEU A 106 -8.89 -9.33 -7.34
N GLY A 107 -7.71 -9.65 -7.89
CA GLY A 107 -7.43 -9.45 -9.30
C GLY A 107 -7.03 -8.02 -9.62
N VAL A 108 -6.52 -7.81 -10.83
CA VAL A 108 -5.94 -6.53 -11.24
C VAL A 108 -6.98 -5.41 -11.25
N GLU A 109 -8.16 -5.66 -11.80
CA GLU A 109 -9.19 -4.62 -11.92
C GLU A 109 -9.67 -4.13 -10.56
N GLU A 110 -9.96 -5.05 -9.63
CA GLU A 110 -10.40 -4.68 -8.30
C GLU A 110 -9.28 -4.01 -7.51
N PHE A 111 -8.04 -4.48 -7.67
CA PHE A 111 -6.87 -3.85 -7.06
C PHE A 111 -6.77 -2.38 -7.47
N LYS A 112 -6.82 -2.11 -8.78
CA LYS A 112 -6.73 -0.74 -9.30
C LYS A 112 -7.89 0.13 -8.82
N ARG A 113 -9.10 -0.43 -8.81
CA ARG A 113 -10.28 0.29 -8.35
C ARG A 113 -10.14 0.71 -6.89
N ARG A 114 -9.66 -0.20 -6.03
CA ARG A 114 -9.48 0.10 -4.60
C ARG A 114 -8.40 1.13 -4.36
N LEU A 115 -7.28 1.05 -5.07
CA LEU A 115 -6.23 2.05 -4.93
C LEU A 115 -6.71 3.44 -5.38
N GLU A 116 -7.44 3.50 -6.48
CA GLU A 116 -7.99 4.77 -6.97
C GLU A 116 -8.97 5.37 -5.95
N MET A 117 -9.87 4.56 -5.41
CA MET A 117 -10.82 5.01 -4.39
C MET A 117 -10.11 5.47 -3.11
N PHE A 118 -9.09 4.74 -2.69
CA PHE A 118 -8.36 5.11 -1.49
C PHE A 118 -7.54 6.39 -1.67
N VAL A 119 -6.94 6.57 -2.84
CA VAL A 119 -6.24 7.83 -3.18
C VAL A 119 -7.21 9.00 -3.13
N ASN A 120 -8.41 8.84 -3.70
CA ASN A 120 -9.43 9.89 -3.64
C ASN A 120 -9.85 10.18 -2.20
N TYR A 121 -9.96 9.16 -1.37
CA TYR A 121 -10.26 9.32 0.06
C TYR A 121 -9.15 10.13 0.75
N LEU A 122 -7.88 9.81 0.48
CA LEU A 122 -6.75 10.55 1.06
C LEU A 122 -6.77 12.03 0.66
N LYS A 123 -7.17 12.32 -0.56
CA LYS A 123 -7.25 13.71 -1.04
C LYS A 123 -8.31 14.53 -0.30
N THR A 124 -9.26 13.87 0.36
CA THR A 124 -10.28 14.57 1.15
C THR A 124 -9.87 14.83 2.59
N LEU A 125 -8.78 14.23 3.05
CA LEU A 125 -8.31 14.40 4.43
C LEU A 125 -7.48 15.74 4.61
#